data_63d4cc7178cf52e212dbff4661832c1f
#
_entry.id   63d4cc7178cf52e212dbff4661832c1f
#
_cell.length_a   1.000
_cell.length_b   1.000
_cell.length_c   1.000
_cell.angle_alpha   90.00
_cell.angle_beta   90.00
_cell.angle_gamma   90.00
#
_symmetry.space_group_name_H-M   'P 1'
#
loop_
_entity.id
_entity.type
_entity.pdbx_description
1 polymer ?
#
loop_
_entity_poly.entity_id
_entity_poly.type
_entity_poly.pdbx_seq_one_letter_code
_entity_poly.pdbx_strand_id
1 'polypeptide(L)'
;MPMRCVGQHCTPVPPPGAVSSAPMQWTDLYSRPKPKPTAHIAYGPLPQHFAELWLPDGAGPHPLVVMIHGGCWTKGVANLEIMNYAAEDLRQRGIAVWNIEYRGVDEPGGGYPGTFQDVAAGVDAVRAQAAAHHLRLDKVVAVGHSAGGHLVLWAAVRAKLPAWSVLRAADPLKFSAVVDLAGIPDLAKDTDTACGGAVIGQLVGQSSADRPDVYADTSPAALLPLGVPQYVIHGAADDTVRASIGAAYAEKAKAAGDRVRVSNPPGNHVEEVAPGTPSWDATAALIQRLAR
;
A
#
# COMPACT_ATOMS: atom_id res chain seq x y z
N MET A 1 -18.73 38.91 -9.60
CA MET A 1 -18.52 37.45 -9.61
C MET A 1 -19.48 36.84 -10.60
N PRO A 2 -19.05 35.95 -11.51
CA PRO A 2 -20.01 35.28 -12.42
C PRO A 2 -20.95 34.39 -11.61
N MET A 3 -22.22 34.39 -11.99
CA MET A 3 -23.27 33.60 -11.34
C MET A 3 -23.76 32.54 -12.34
N ARG A 4 -23.96 31.32 -11.87
CA ARG A 4 -24.62 30.28 -12.66
C ARG A 4 -26.06 30.13 -12.15
N CYS A 5 -27.04 30.37 -13.03
CA CYS A 5 -28.44 30.28 -12.68
C CYS A 5 -29.08 29.03 -13.32
N VAL A 6 -29.86 28.29 -12.51
CA VAL A 6 -30.75 27.23 -13.00
C VAL A 6 -32.13 27.56 -12.45
N GLY A 7 -33.03 28.00 -13.34
CA GLY A 7 -34.31 28.56 -12.92
C GLY A 7 -34.14 29.84 -12.11
N GLN A 8 -34.88 29.97 -10.99
CA GLN A 8 -34.78 31.13 -10.08
C GLN A 8 -33.64 31.03 -9.04
N HIS A 9 -32.83 29.98 -9.07
CA HIS A 9 -31.70 29.81 -8.16
C HIS A 9 -30.39 30.09 -8.85
N CYS A 10 -29.73 31.17 -8.42
CA CYS A 10 -28.40 31.56 -8.88
C CYS A 10 -27.36 31.27 -7.78
N THR A 11 -26.31 30.54 -8.13
CA THR A 11 -25.16 30.29 -7.25
C THR A 11 -23.90 30.96 -7.81
N PRO A 12 -23.02 31.49 -6.95
CA PRO A 12 -21.74 32.03 -7.42
C PRO A 12 -20.92 30.94 -8.10
N VAL A 13 -20.37 31.25 -9.28
CA VAL A 13 -19.38 30.38 -9.91
C VAL A 13 -18.07 30.59 -9.16
N PRO A 14 -17.46 29.56 -8.57
CA PRO A 14 -16.16 29.72 -7.93
C PRO A 14 -15.12 30.13 -8.96
N PRO A 15 -14.10 30.92 -8.56
CA PRO A 15 -13.03 31.35 -9.45
C PRO A 15 -12.29 30.12 -9.98
N PRO A 16 -11.77 30.13 -11.22
CA PRO A 16 -10.93 29.07 -11.75
C PRO A 16 -9.72 28.89 -10.82
N GLY A 17 -9.56 27.71 -10.22
CA GLY A 17 -8.51 27.40 -9.26
C GLY A 17 -8.92 27.46 -7.78
N ALA A 18 -10.19 27.67 -7.44
CA ALA A 18 -10.66 27.40 -6.08
C ALA A 18 -10.61 25.89 -5.83
N VAL A 19 -9.57 25.45 -5.11
CA VAL A 19 -9.49 24.08 -4.57
C VAL A 19 -10.73 23.91 -3.69
N SER A 20 -11.54 22.88 -3.92
CA SER A 20 -12.64 22.52 -3.04
C SER A 20 -12.11 22.45 -1.61
N SER A 21 -12.71 23.20 -0.68
CA SER A 21 -12.31 23.15 0.74
C SER A 21 -12.80 21.87 1.44
N ALA A 22 -13.57 21.04 0.77
CA ALA A 22 -14.06 19.78 1.29
C ALA A 22 -13.00 18.68 1.09
N PRO A 23 -12.78 17.81 2.10
CA PRO A 23 -11.89 16.65 1.97
C PRO A 23 -12.31 15.75 0.80
N MET A 24 -11.34 15.25 0.02
CA MET A 24 -11.59 14.36 -1.11
C MET A 24 -12.26 13.06 -0.63
N GLN A 25 -13.22 12.59 -1.41
CA GLN A 25 -13.88 11.31 -1.19
C GLN A 25 -13.42 10.29 -2.25
N TRP A 26 -13.59 8.98 -1.99
CA TRP A 26 -13.29 7.92 -2.97
C TRP A 26 -14.05 8.12 -4.28
N THR A 27 -15.30 8.62 -4.21
CA THR A 27 -16.09 8.94 -5.41
C THR A 27 -15.47 10.03 -6.28
N ASP A 28 -14.75 10.99 -5.66
CA ASP A 28 -14.05 12.04 -6.40
C ASP A 28 -12.85 11.45 -7.17
N LEU A 29 -12.11 10.54 -6.54
CA LEU A 29 -11.02 9.83 -7.19
C LEU A 29 -11.53 8.96 -8.34
N TYR A 30 -12.58 8.17 -8.11
CA TYR A 30 -13.14 7.26 -9.11
C TYR A 30 -13.90 7.98 -10.24
N SER A 31 -14.27 9.25 -10.08
CA SER A 31 -14.85 10.07 -11.14
C SER A 31 -13.82 10.48 -12.21
N ARG A 32 -12.54 10.35 -11.90
CA ARG A 32 -11.46 10.65 -12.86
C ARG A 32 -11.40 9.58 -13.97
N PRO A 33 -10.85 9.91 -15.16
CA PRO A 33 -10.60 8.90 -16.19
C PRO A 33 -9.79 7.73 -15.64
N LYS A 34 -10.29 6.51 -15.78
CA LYS A 34 -9.59 5.32 -15.29
C LYS A 34 -8.32 5.06 -16.10
N PRO A 35 -7.14 5.08 -15.48
CA PRO A 35 -5.92 4.72 -16.15
C PRO A 35 -5.89 3.21 -16.43
N LYS A 36 -5.07 2.80 -17.40
CA LYS A 36 -4.95 1.38 -17.81
C LYS A 36 -3.52 0.90 -17.64
N PRO A 37 -3.31 -0.28 -17.05
CA PRO A 37 -1.99 -0.87 -16.95
C PRO A 37 -1.44 -1.26 -18.32
N THR A 38 -0.13 -1.40 -18.42
CA THR A 38 0.55 -1.92 -19.62
C THR A 38 0.23 -3.39 -19.84
N ALA A 39 0.19 -4.18 -18.76
CA ALA A 39 -0.12 -5.61 -18.81
C ALA A 39 -0.79 -6.08 -17.51
N HIS A 40 -1.56 -7.15 -17.65
CA HIS A 40 -2.15 -7.91 -16.57
C HIS A 40 -1.48 -9.28 -16.55
N ILE A 41 -0.77 -9.61 -15.48
CA ILE A 41 0.11 -10.76 -15.43
C ILE A 41 -0.26 -11.66 -14.27
N ALA A 42 -0.69 -12.89 -14.56
CA ALA A 42 -0.98 -13.88 -13.53
C ALA A 42 0.30 -14.36 -12.83
N TYR A 43 0.26 -14.49 -11.50
CA TYR A 43 1.33 -15.07 -10.70
C TYR A 43 0.94 -16.39 -10.04
N GLY A 44 -0.28 -16.86 -10.23
CA GLY A 44 -0.79 -18.11 -9.68
C GLY A 44 -2.12 -18.51 -10.32
N PRO A 45 -2.74 -19.62 -9.84
CA PRO A 45 -3.90 -20.24 -10.49
C PRO A 45 -5.26 -19.61 -10.15
N LEU A 46 -5.34 -18.78 -9.09
CA LEU A 46 -6.61 -18.20 -8.68
C LEU A 46 -6.89 -16.89 -9.42
N PRO A 47 -8.17 -16.49 -9.56
CA PRO A 47 -8.53 -15.22 -10.20
C PRO A 47 -7.86 -13.98 -9.60
N GLN A 48 -7.57 -14.00 -8.29
CA GLN A 48 -6.91 -12.92 -7.56
C GLN A 48 -5.36 -12.96 -7.70
N HIS A 49 -4.81 -14.04 -8.26
CA HIS A 49 -3.37 -14.20 -8.39
C HIS A 49 -2.84 -13.48 -9.63
N PHE A 50 -2.95 -12.16 -9.64
CA PHE A 50 -2.40 -11.34 -10.72
C PHE A 50 -1.79 -10.04 -10.21
N ALA A 51 -0.96 -9.45 -11.04
CA ALA A 51 -0.44 -8.11 -10.88
C ALA A 51 -0.71 -7.29 -12.14
N GLU A 52 -0.89 -6.00 -11.99
CA GLU A 52 -0.88 -5.04 -13.06
C GLU A 52 0.51 -4.42 -13.19
N LEU A 53 1.10 -4.55 -14.38
CA LEU A 53 2.37 -3.92 -14.71
C LEU A 53 2.12 -2.58 -15.41
N TRP A 54 2.75 -1.55 -14.88
CA TRP A 54 2.72 -0.18 -15.41
C TRP A 54 4.13 0.18 -15.85
N LEU A 55 4.39 0.20 -17.16
CA LEU A 55 5.72 0.47 -17.72
C LEU A 55 5.81 1.92 -18.20
N PRO A 56 6.86 2.65 -17.80
CA PRO A 56 7.19 3.94 -18.41
C PRO A 56 7.56 3.77 -19.87
N ASP A 57 7.47 4.86 -20.62
CA ASP A 57 7.99 4.92 -21.97
C ASP A 57 9.53 4.80 -21.97
N GLY A 58 10.09 4.24 -23.05
CA GLY A 58 11.53 4.08 -23.23
C GLY A 58 12.01 2.62 -23.03
N ALA A 59 13.28 2.42 -23.30
CA ALA A 59 13.90 1.08 -23.33
C ALA A 59 14.27 0.51 -21.94
N GLY A 60 14.23 1.31 -20.90
CA GLY A 60 14.74 0.92 -19.57
C GLY A 60 16.28 1.01 -19.48
N PRO A 61 16.91 0.47 -18.42
CA PRO A 61 16.26 -0.27 -17.33
C PRO A 61 15.40 0.63 -16.43
N HIS A 62 14.20 0.16 -16.13
CA HIS A 62 13.21 0.94 -15.37
C HIS A 62 13.40 0.77 -13.85
N PRO A 63 13.46 1.88 -13.07
CA PRO A 63 13.29 1.81 -11.63
C PRO A 63 11.95 1.13 -11.28
N LEU A 64 11.91 0.34 -10.21
CA LEU A 64 10.76 -0.49 -9.88
C LEU A 64 10.16 -0.13 -8.52
N VAL A 65 8.84 0.01 -8.51
CA VAL A 65 8.00 0.03 -7.31
C VAL A 65 7.13 -1.21 -7.28
N VAL A 66 7.12 -1.94 -6.17
CA VAL A 66 6.09 -2.94 -5.85
C VAL A 66 5.02 -2.26 -5.02
N MET A 67 3.75 -2.41 -5.43
CA MET A 67 2.62 -1.70 -4.83
C MET A 67 1.58 -2.67 -4.30
N ILE A 68 1.06 -2.42 -3.08
CA ILE A 68 0.04 -3.23 -2.43
C ILE A 68 -1.10 -2.34 -1.96
N HIS A 69 -2.32 -2.69 -2.38
CA HIS A 69 -3.52 -1.90 -2.10
C HIS A 69 -4.07 -2.10 -0.68
N GLY A 70 -4.89 -1.15 -0.25
CA GLY A 70 -5.68 -1.18 0.98
C GLY A 70 -7.05 -1.85 0.80
N GLY A 71 -7.99 -1.51 1.68
CA GLY A 71 -9.34 -2.06 1.71
C GLY A 71 -9.56 -3.03 2.85
N CYS A 72 -8.93 -2.78 4.01
CA CYS A 72 -9.11 -3.58 5.22
C CYS A 72 -8.93 -5.10 4.99
N TRP A 73 -8.03 -5.49 4.13
CA TRP A 73 -7.79 -6.90 3.73
C TRP A 73 -9.09 -7.62 3.27
N THR A 74 -10.07 -6.87 2.77
CA THR A 74 -11.42 -7.35 2.43
C THR A 74 -11.75 -6.98 0.98
N LYS A 75 -11.98 -7.98 0.13
CA LYS A 75 -12.27 -7.79 -1.30
C LYS A 75 -13.53 -6.95 -1.52
N GLY A 76 -14.55 -7.15 -0.69
CA GLY A 76 -15.80 -6.39 -0.74
C GLY A 76 -15.65 -4.90 -0.40
N VAL A 77 -14.50 -4.47 0.17
CA VAL A 77 -14.20 -3.07 0.48
C VAL A 77 -13.43 -2.43 -0.66
N ALA A 78 -12.35 -3.04 -1.13
CA ALA A 78 -11.54 -2.52 -2.24
C ALA A 78 -10.70 -3.62 -2.89
N ASN A 79 -10.12 -3.30 -4.04
CA ASN A 79 -9.17 -4.10 -4.80
C ASN A 79 -8.01 -3.20 -5.27
N LEU A 80 -7.08 -3.76 -6.06
CA LEU A 80 -5.90 -3.02 -6.52
C LEU A 80 -6.21 -1.74 -7.33
N GLU A 81 -7.43 -1.58 -7.86
CA GLU A 81 -7.81 -0.41 -8.67
C GLU A 81 -7.72 0.91 -7.89
N ILE A 82 -7.81 0.87 -6.55
CA ILE A 82 -7.65 2.07 -5.72
C ILE A 82 -6.26 2.71 -5.87
N MET A 83 -5.26 1.90 -6.25
CA MET A 83 -3.87 2.33 -6.44
C MET A 83 -3.54 2.70 -7.89
N ASN A 84 -4.45 2.48 -8.85
CA ASN A 84 -4.14 2.63 -10.27
C ASN A 84 -3.84 4.07 -10.67
N TYR A 85 -4.46 5.07 -10.03
CA TYR A 85 -4.15 6.48 -10.27
C TYR A 85 -2.73 6.84 -9.80
N ALA A 86 -2.35 6.33 -8.63
CA ALA A 86 -1.00 6.46 -8.08
C ALA A 86 0.03 5.73 -8.95
N ALA A 87 -0.29 4.52 -9.42
CA ALA A 87 0.57 3.75 -10.31
C ALA A 87 0.82 4.45 -11.64
N GLU A 88 -0.24 5.04 -12.24
CA GLU A 88 -0.11 5.82 -13.48
C GLU A 88 0.74 7.08 -13.29
N ASP A 89 0.59 7.81 -12.19
CA ASP A 89 1.42 8.97 -11.89
C ASP A 89 2.90 8.58 -11.75
N LEU A 90 3.20 7.48 -11.07
CA LEU A 90 4.58 6.97 -10.98
C LEU A 90 5.11 6.52 -12.33
N ARG A 91 4.29 5.87 -13.17
CA ARG A 91 4.64 5.50 -14.54
C ARG A 91 5.03 6.74 -15.37
N GLN A 92 4.24 7.80 -15.29
CA GLN A 92 4.53 9.07 -15.96
C GLN A 92 5.80 9.75 -15.44
N ARG A 93 6.18 9.49 -14.18
CA ARG A 93 7.46 9.94 -13.58
C ARG A 93 8.66 9.06 -13.96
N GLY A 94 8.48 8.08 -14.83
CA GLY A 94 9.54 7.18 -15.30
C GLY A 94 9.85 6.00 -14.37
N ILE A 95 8.87 5.57 -13.57
CA ILE A 95 9.00 4.45 -12.62
C ILE A 95 8.04 3.35 -13.03
N ALA A 96 8.56 2.13 -13.21
CA ALA A 96 7.72 0.96 -13.39
C ALA A 96 7.02 0.59 -12.08
N VAL A 97 5.73 0.22 -12.16
CA VAL A 97 4.96 -0.21 -11.00
C VAL A 97 4.44 -1.62 -11.23
N TRP A 98 4.64 -2.47 -10.22
CA TRP A 98 4.11 -3.81 -10.09
C TRP A 98 3.04 -3.78 -8.99
N ASN A 99 1.77 -3.57 -9.37
CA ASN A 99 0.64 -3.45 -8.46
C ASN A 99 -0.05 -4.81 -8.32
N ILE A 100 -0.02 -5.41 -7.14
CA ILE A 100 -0.49 -6.79 -6.91
C ILE A 100 -1.91 -6.82 -6.35
N GLU A 101 -2.70 -7.83 -6.79
CA GLU A 101 -3.94 -8.24 -6.16
C GLU A 101 -3.68 -9.42 -5.22
N TYR A 102 -4.52 -9.63 -4.23
CA TYR A 102 -4.44 -10.72 -3.25
C TYR A 102 -5.82 -11.04 -2.69
N ARG A 103 -6.03 -12.27 -2.18
CA ARG A 103 -7.29 -12.66 -1.53
C ARG A 103 -7.54 -11.87 -0.26
N GLY A 104 -8.74 -11.30 -0.15
CA GLY A 104 -9.27 -10.75 1.09
C GLY A 104 -9.70 -11.83 2.08
N VAL A 105 -9.93 -11.44 3.34
CA VAL A 105 -10.41 -12.34 4.40
C VAL A 105 -11.82 -12.86 4.12
N ASP A 106 -12.59 -12.19 3.27
CA ASP A 106 -13.94 -12.53 2.81
C ASP A 106 -13.97 -13.47 1.60
N GLU A 107 -12.80 -13.91 1.12
CA GLU A 107 -12.69 -14.83 -0.01
C GLU A 107 -12.25 -16.23 0.43
N PRO A 108 -12.62 -17.31 -0.31
CA PRO A 108 -12.23 -18.67 0.04
C PRO A 108 -10.72 -18.83 0.18
N GLY A 109 -10.26 -19.23 1.37
CA GLY A 109 -8.84 -19.38 1.70
C GLY A 109 -8.10 -18.07 1.97
N GLY A 110 -8.80 -16.95 2.04
CA GLY A 110 -8.23 -15.67 2.52
C GLY A 110 -7.97 -15.66 4.03
N GLY A 111 -7.36 -14.59 4.52
CA GLY A 111 -6.82 -14.55 5.87
C GLY A 111 -5.53 -15.36 6.00
N TYR A 112 -5.23 -15.80 7.22
CA TYR A 112 -4.05 -16.64 7.46
C TYR A 112 -4.27 -18.10 7.01
N PRO A 113 -3.35 -18.71 6.24
CA PRO A 113 -2.14 -18.10 5.70
C PRO A 113 -2.32 -17.49 4.29
N GLY A 114 -3.50 -17.64 3.67
CA GLY A 114 -3.73 -17.41 2.24
C GLY A 114 -3.44 -15.98 1.77
N THR A 115 -3.95 -14.95 2.45
CA THR A 115 -3.67 -13.54 2.11
C THR A 115 -2.16 -13.26 2.09
N PHE A 116 -1.45 -13.74 3.09
CA PHE A 116 0.00 -13.56 3.20
C PHE A 116 0.78 -14.35 2.14
N GLN A 117 0.33 -15.57 1.80
CA GLN A 117 0.90 -16.39 0.74
C GLN A 117 0.74 -15.72 -0.62
N ASP A 118 -0.44 -15.15 -0.89
CA ASP A 118 -0.70 -14.42 -2.14
C ASP A 118 0.19 -13.18 -2.26
N VAL A 119 0.28 -12.39 -1.21
CA VAL A 119 1.19 -11.23 -1.17
C VAL A 119 2.64 -11.65 -1.39
N ALA A 120 3.09 -12.72 -0.73
CA ALA A 120 4.44 -13.25 -0.91
C ALA A 120 4.70 -13.68 -2.35
N ALA A 121 3.79 -14.46 -2.94
CA ALA A 121 3.89 -14.94 -4.31
C ALA A 121 3.82 -13.80 -5.32
N GLY A 122 2.88 -12.86 -5.14
CA GLY A 122 2.71 -11.70 -6.02
C GLY A 122 3.92 -10.78 -6.02
N VAL A 123 4.50 -10.52 -4.84
CA VAL A 123 5.74 -9.74 -4.70
C VAL A 123 6.91 -10.43 -5.39
N ASP A 124 7.10 -11.72 -5.16
CA ASP A 124 8.26 -12.44 -5.71
C ASP A 124 8.15 -12.71 -7.21
N ALA A 125 6.93 -12.75 -7.75
CA ALA A 125 6.67 -13.01 -9.18
C ALA A 125 7.29 -11.97 -10.11
N VAL A 126 7.51 -10.74 -9.66
CA VAL A 126 8.16 -9.69 -10.47
C VAL A 126 9.55 -10.09 -10.95
N ARG A 127 10.25 -10.97 -10.23
CA ARG A 127 11.57 -11.48 -10.65
C ARG A 127 11.54 -12.15 -12.02
N ALA A 128 10.50 -12.95 -12.29
CA ALA A 128 10.34 -13.64 -13.57
C ALA A 128 10.03 -12.66 -14.72
N GLN A 129 9.56 -11.47 -14.42
CA GLN A 129 9.19 -10.44 -15.38
C GLN A 129 10.33 -9.43 -15.64
N ALA A 130 11.35 -9.41 -14.78
CA ALA A 130 12.35 -8.36 -14.77
C ALA A 130 13.14 -8.26 -16.08
N ALA A 131 13.58 -9.38 -16.64
CA ALA A 131 14.34 -9.40 -17.89
C ALA A 131 13.48 -8.99 -19.09
N ALA A 132 12.27 -9.53 -19.21
CA ALA A 132 11.36 -9.26 -20.32
C ALA A 132 10.90 -7.78 -20.39
N HIS A 133 10.82 -7.13 -19.25
CA HIS A 133 10.32 -5.75 -19.10
C HIS A 133 11.40 -4.76 -18.66
N HIS A 134 12.67 -5.16 -18.70
CA HIS A 134 13.82 -4.34 -18.32
C HIS A 134 13.65 -3.65 -16.94
N LEU A 135 13.15 -4.39 -15.94
CA LEU A 135 12.96 -3.89 -14.58
C LEU A 135 14.23 -4.02 -13.74
N ARG A 136 14.52 -2.99 -12.96
CA ARG A 136 15.66 -3.02 -12.02
C ARG A 136 15.23 -3.72 -10.73
N LEU A 137 15.95 -4.77 -10.35
CA LEU A 137 15.75 -5.48 -9.08
C LEU A 137 16.80 -5.15 -8.02
N ASP A 138 17.82 -4.37 -8.37
CA ASP A 138 18.88 -3.95 -7.45
C ASP A 138 18.41 -2.90 -6.44
N LYS A 139 17.31 -2.20 -6.76
CA LYS A 139 16.78 -1.09 -5.94
C LYS A 139 15.26 -1.03 -6.04
N VAL A 140 14.58 -1.95 -5.38
CA VAL A 140 13.13 -2.04 -5.38
C VAL A 140 12.55 -1.28 -4.19
N VAL A 141 11.62 -0.37 -4.42
CA VAL A 141 10.85 0.32 -3.37
C VAL A 141 9.50 -0.35 -3.24
N ALA A 142 9.11 -0.70 -2.01
CA ALA A 142 7.76 -1.22 -1.74
C ALA A 142 6.87 -0.09 -1.22
N VAL A 143 5.66 0.02 -1.74
CA VAL A 143 4.66 1.04 -1.37
C VAL A 143 3.35 0.35 -1.05
N GLY A 144 2.76 0.65 0.09
CA GLY A 144 1.45 0.10 0.43
C GLY A 144 0.57 1.13 1.12
N HIS A 145 -0.72 1.06 0.88
CA HIS A 145 -1.70 1.97 1.45
C HIS A 145 -2.64 1.23 2.40
N SER A 146 -2.88 1.78 3.60
CA SER A 146 -3.83 1.23 4.59
C SER A 146 -3.48 -0.23 4.94
N ALA A 147 -4.38 -1.19 4.75
CA ALA A 147 -4.09 -2.62 4.86
C ALA A 147 -2.84 -3.05 4.04
N GLY A 148 -2.62 -2.42 2.88
CA GLY A 148 -1.41 -2.62 2.07
C GLY A 148 -0.14 -2.08 2.73
N GLY A 149 -0.24 -1.01 3.53
CA GLY A 149 0.86 -0.48 4.34
C GLY A 149 1.37 -1.52 5.36
N HIS A 150 0.45 -2.20 6.06
CA HIS A 150 0.77 -3.37 6.86
C HIS A 150 1.48 -4.44 6.04
N LEU A 151 0.92 -4.81 4.87
CA LEU A 151 1.42 -5.92 4.06
C LEU A 151 2.79 -5.65 3.44
N VAL A 152 3.15 -4.41 3.07
CA VAL A 152 4.50 -4.11 2.57
C VAL A 152 5.55 -4.16 3.67
N LEU A 153 5.25 -3.70 4.88
CA LEU A 153 6.13 -3.83 6.04
C LEU A 153 6.34 -5.30 6.40
N TRP A 154 5.27 -6.11 6.40
CA TRP A 154 5.36 -7.54 6.60
C TRP A 154 6.17 -8.23 5.50
N ALA A 155 5.95 -7.91 4.23
CA ALA A 155 6.66 -8.51 3.10
C ALA A 155 8.17 -8.26 3.15
N ALA A 156 8.60 -7.13 3.71
CA ALA A 156 10.01 -6.77 3.85
C ALA A 156 10.78 -7.68 4.83
N VAL A 157 10.09 -8.37 5.74
CA VAL A 157 10.70 -9.10 6.85
C VAL A 157 10.51 -10.62 6.75
N ARG A 158 9.95 -11.14 5.66
CA ARG A 158 9.60 -12.56 5.48
C ARG A 158 10.75 -13.54 5.74
N ALA A 159 11.99 -13.17 5.48
CA ALA A 159 13.16 -14.02 5.80
C ALA A 159 13.41 -14.18 7.30
N LYS A 160 12.90 -13.25 8.12
CA LYS A 160 13.10 -13.22 9.58
C LYS A 160 11.91 -13.81 10.35
N LEU A 161 10.84 -14.21 9.67
CA LEU A 161 9.70 -14.84 10.33
C LEU A 161 10.16 -16.05 11.17
N PRO A 162 9.46 -16.38 12.26
CA PRO A 162 9.79 -17.54 13.08
C PRO A 162 10.00 -18.81 12.27
N ALA A 163 10.90 -19.68 12.70
CA ALA A 163 11.25 -20.89 11.95
C ALA A 163 10.06 -21.85 11.74
N TRP A 164 9.09 -21.79 12.63
CA TRP A 164 7.85 -22.57 12.57
C TRP A 164 6.81 -21.98 11.60
N SER A 165 6.94 -20.71 11.22
CA SER A 165 5.94 -20.07 10.36
C SER A 165 5.97 -20.62 8.93
N VAL A 166 4.82 -21.05 8.45
CA VAL A 166 4.62 -21.49 7.05
C VAL A 166 4.79 -20.33 6.05
N LEU A 167 4.86 -19.10 6.52
CA LEU A 167 5.01 -17.89 5.74
C LEU A 167 6.48 -17.48 5.57
N ARG A 168 7.40 -18.15 6.27
CA ARG A 168 8.82 -17.82 6.21
C ARG A 168 9.39 -18.14 4.83
N ALA A 169 10.07 -17.16 4.22
CA ALA A 169 10.76 -17.33 2.95
C ALA A 169 12.28 -17.37 3.13
N ALA A 170 12.95 -18.28 2.43
CA ALA A 170 14.42 -18.36 2.48
C ALA A 170 15.08 -17.23 1.70
N ASP A 171 14.52 -16.86 0.54
CA ASP A 171 15.04 -15.80 -0.34
C ASP A 171 13.88 -14.94 -0.91
N PRO A 172 13.22 -14.11 -0.07
CA PRO A 172 12.20 -13.19 -0.56
C PRO A 172 12.82 -12.05 -1.39
N LEU A 173 12.03 -11.44 -2.27
CA LEU A 173 12.42 -10.19 -2.93
C LEU A 173 12.80 -9.16 -1.86
N LYS A 174 13.98 -8.57 -2.00
CA LYS A 174 14.49 -7.58 -1.06
C LYS A 174 14.06 -6.17 -1.49
N PHE A 175 13.66 -5.37 -0.53
CA PHE A 175 13.35 -3.96 -0.75
C PHE A 175 14.50 -3.08 -0.27
N SER A 176 14.77 -2.03 -1.03
CA SER A 176 15.74 -0.97 -0.65
C SER A 176 15.11 0.04 0.30
N ALA A 177 13.79 0.18 0.26
CA ALA A 177 12.99 1.00 1.16
C ALA A 177 11.53 0.54 1.15
N VAL A 178 10.83 0.82 2.25
CA VAL A 178 9.38 0.62 2.37
C VAL A 178 8.72 1.95 2.65
N VAL A 179 7.66 2.25 1.90
CA VAL A 179 6.79 3.42 2.08
C VAL A 179 5.42 2.92 2.54
N ASP A 180 5.13 3.17 3.79
CA ASP A 180 3.88 2.84 4.45
C ASP A 180 2.97 4.08 4.44
N LEU A 181 1.90 4.02 3.66
CA LEU A 181 0.89 5.07 3.55
C LEU A 181 -0.31 4.69 4.42
N ALA A 182 -0.49 5.37 5.54
CA ALA A 182 -1.56 5.12 6.50
C ALA A 182 -1.75 3.65 6.86
N GLY A 183 -0.66 2.93 7.07
CA GLY A 183 -0.70 1.51 7.40
C GLY A 183 -1.12 1.22 8.83
N ILE A 184 -1.42 -0.06 9.08
CA ILE A 184 -1.83 -0.60 10.39
C ILE A 184 -0.77 -1.62 10.83
N PRO A 185 0.41 -1.18 11.27
CA PRO A 185 1.57 -2.06 11.45
C PRO A 185 1.60 -2.84 12.77
N ASP A 186 0.78 -2.48 13.77
CA ASP A 186 0.67 -3.18 15.05
C ASP A 186 -0.71 -3.83 15.21
N LEU A 187 -0.92 -4.97 14.56
CA LEU A 187 -2.21 -5.68 14.53
C LEU A 187 -2.73 -6.06 15.92
N ALA A 188 -1.87 -6.19 16.91
CA ALA A 188 -2.27 -6.50 18.28
C ALA A 188 -2.86 -5.29 19.02
N LYS A 189 -2.52 -4.07 18.60
CA LYS A 189 -2.91 -2.83 19.28
C LYS A 189 -3.85 -1.96 18.46
N ASP A 190 -3.67 -1.92 17.14
CA ASP A 190 -4.35 -0.99 16.25
C ASP A 190 -5.74 -1.51 15.82
N THR A 191 -6.48 -2.07 16.79
CA THR A 191 -7.84 -2.61 16.58
C THR A 191 -8.91 -1.54 16.51
N ASP A 192 -8.59 -0.32 16.93
CA ASP A 192 -9.50 0.86 16.90
C ASP A 192 -9.25 1.69 15.62
N THR A 193 -9.35 1.02 14.48
CA THR A 193 -9.33 1.66 13.15
C THR A 193 -10.64 1.43 12.44
N ALA A 194 -10.85 2.08 11.30
CA ALA A 194 -12.04 1.85 10.47
C ALA A 194 -12.21 0.39 10.03
N CYS A 195 -11.11 -0.41 10.00
CA CYS A 195 -11.16 -1.84 9.68
C CYS A 195 -11.74 -2.68 10.83
N GLY A 196 -11.47 -2.28 12.09
CA GLY A 196 -11.95 -2.97 13.29
C GLY A 196 -11.23 -4.27 13.63
N GLY A 197 -11.28 -4.63 14.92
CA GLY A 197 -10.58 -5.81 15.44
C GLY A 197 -11.09 -7.14 14.90
N ALA A 198 -12.38 -7.21 14.51
CA ALA A 198 -12.95 -8.45 13.96
C ALA A 198 -12.29 -8.86 12.64
N VAL A 199 -12.01 -7.91 11.75
CA VAL A 199 -11.32 -8.17 10.47
C VAL A 199 -9.86 -8.54 10.72
N ILE A 200 -9.19 -7.89 11.67
CA ILE A 200 -7.83 -8.27 12.08
C ILE A 200 -7.80 -9.71 12.60
N GLY A 201 -8.79 -10.11 13.42
CA GLY A 201 -8.92 -11.49 13.89
C GLY A 201 -9.07 -12.51 12.74
N GLN A 202 -9.85 -12.18 11.70
CA GLN A 202 -9.96 -13.01 10.50
C GLN A 202 -8.64 -13.06 9.73
N LEU A 203 -7.93 -11.94 9.62
CA LEU A 203 -6.65 -11.85 8.92
C LEU A 203 -5.58 -12.72 9.58
N VAL A 204 -5.41 -12.61 10.89
CA VAL A 204 -4.33 -13.32 11.61
C VAL A 204 -4.66 -14.77 11.92
N GLY A 205 -5.93 -15.15 11.85
CA GLY A 205 -6.40 -16.51 12.13
C GLY A 205 -6.36 -16.88 13.61
N GLN A 206 -6.57 -18.17 13.91
CA GLN A 206 -6.62 -18.68 15.26
C GLN A 206 -5.24 -19.14 15.77
N SER A 207 -5.05 -19.04 17.08
CA SER A 207 -3.88 -19.62 17.75
C SER A 207 -4.00 -21.17 17.81
N SER A 208 -2.85 -21.82 17.84
CA SER A 208 -2.74 -23.28 18.02
C SER A 208 -1.52 -23.62 18.87
N ALA A 209 -1.34 -24.90 19.19
CA ALA A 209 -0.14 -25.35 19.92
C ALA A 209 1.16 -25.02 19.19
N ASP A 210 1.17 -25.12 17.86
CA ASP A 210 2.33 -24.82 17.01
C ASP A 210 2.46 -23.33 16.67
N ARG A 211 1.40 -22.55 16.88
CA ARG A 211 1.32 -21.10 16.61
C ARG A 211 0.57 -20.38 17.74
N PRO A 212 1.17 -20.31 18.95
CA PRO A 212 0.48 -19.78 20.14
C PRO A 212 0.26 -18.26 20.07
N ASP A 213 1.14 -17.53 19.38
CA ASP A 213 1.03 -16.09 19.14
C ASP A 213 0.81 -15.82 17.63
N VAL A 214 -0.41 -15.45 17.29
CA VAL A 214 -0.83 -15.18 15.91
C VAL A 214 -0.19 -13.92 15.32
N TYR A 215 0.31 -13.01 16.16
CA TYR A 215 0.96 -11.78 15.73
C TYR A 215 2.45 -11.95 15.45
N ALA A 216 3.08 -13.01 15.99
CA ALA A 216 4.51 -13.24 15.86
C ALA A 216 4.99 -13.46 14.42
N ASP A 217 4.10 -13.82 13.51
CA ASP A 217 4.40 -14.02 12.08
C ASP A 217 3.54 -13.17 11.13
N THR A 218 2.66 -12.31 11.67
CA THR A 218 1.75 -11.49 10.86
C THR A 218 1.85 -9.99 11.13
N SER A 219 2.27 -9.56 12.32
CA SER A 219 2.34 -8.15 12.70
C SER A 219 3.74 -7.58 12.56
N PRO A 220 3.99 -6.58 11.69
CA PRO A 220 5.30 -5.92 11.58
C PRO A 220 5.87 -5.44 12.91
N ALA A 221 5.03 -4.92 13.80
CA ALA A 221 5.46 -4.45 15.13
C ALA A 221 6.00 -5.56 16.05
N ALA A 222 5.60 -6.82 15.81
CA ALA A 222 6.13 -7.98 16.52
C ALA A 222 7.45 -8.50 15.92
N LEU A 223 7.82 -8.03 14.73
CA LEU A 223 8.95 -8.51 13.92
C LEU A 223 10.13 -7.51 13.87
N LEU A 224 10.05 -6.44 14.64
CA LEU A 224 11.09 -5.41 14.71
C LEU A 224 12.41 -5.95 15.29
N PRO A 225 13.59 -5.49 14.83
CA PRO A 225 13.77 -4.54 13.73
C PRO A 225 13.57 -5.19 12.36
N LEU A 226 12.93 -4.46 11.42
CA LEU A 226 12.75 -4.96 10.05
C LEU A 226 14.06 -4.94 9.27
N GLY A 227 14.94 -3.97 9.55
CA GLY A 227 16.27 -3.85 8.96
C GLY A 227 16.26 -3.25 7.54
N VAL A 228 15.17 -2.61 7.13
CA VAL A 228 15.01 -1.86 5.89
C VAL A 228 14.64 -0.40 6.22
N PRO A 229 15.08 0.61 5.44
CA PRO A 229 14.61 1.98 5.61
C PRO A 229 13.10 2.08 5.45
N GLN A 230 12.44 2.71 6.41
CA GLN A 230 10.98 2.84 6.47
C GLN A 230 10.56 4.30 6.40
N TYR A 231 9.54 4.59 5.62
CA TYR A 231 8.91 5.90 5.48
C TYR A 231 7.44 5.73 5.83
N VAL A 232 7.06 6.20 7.02
CA VAL A 232 5.70 6.10 7.56
C VAL A 232 5.01 7.42 7.31
N ILE A 233 4.01 7.42 6.46
CA ILE A 233 3.33 8.61 5.96
C ILE A 233 1.84 8.47 6.24
N HIS A 234 1.29 9.39 7.03
CA HIS A 234 -0.14 9.47 7.31
C HIS A 234 -0.62 10.89 7.06
N GLY A 235 -1.69 11.05 6.33
CA GLY A 235 -2.32 12.35 6.11
C GLY A 235 -2.71 13.01 7.44
N ALA A 236 -2.44 14.30 7.58
CA ALA A 236 -2.72 15.01 8.82
C ALA A 236 -4.24 15.08 9.15
N ALA A 237 -5.09 14.87 8.17
CA ALA A 237 -6.56 14.84 8.30
C ALA A 237 -7.13 13.42 8.08
N ASP A 238 -6.30 12.38 8.16
CA ASP A 238 -6.77 11.00 8.07
C ASP A 238 -7.47 10.59 9.37
N ASP A 239 -8.76 10.36 9.28
CA ASP A 239 -9.63 9.88 10.37
C ASP A 239 -9.92 8.36 10.26
N THR A 240 -9.54 7.73 9.15
CA THR A 240 -9.66 6.29 8.90
C THR A 240 -8.54 5.52 9.58
N VAL A 241 -7.29 5.94 9.37
CA VAL A 241 -6.10 5.41 10.05
C VAL A 241 -5.27 6.61 10.56
N ARG A 242 -5.48 6.97 11.80
CA ARG A 242 -4.92 8.19 12.39
C ARG A 242 -3.39 8.20 12.39
N ALA A 243 -2.82 9.37 12.19
CA ALA A 243 -1.37 9.59 12.21
C ALA A 243 -0.69 9.11 13.51
N SER A 244 -1.42 9.06 14.63
CA SER A 244 -0.92 8.52 15.91
C SER A 244 -0.52 7.04 15.83
N ILE A 245 -1.16 6.24 14.97
CA ILE A 245 -0.84 4.82 14.74
C ILE A 245 0.56 4.71 14.13
N GLY A 246 0.82 5.41 13.03
CA GLY A 246 2.13 5.43 12.41
C GLY A 246 3.23 5.99 13.32
N ALA A 247 2.91 7.05 14.10
CA ALA A 247 3.85 7.61 15.07
C ALA A 247 4.22 6.61 16.16
N ALA A 248 3.24 5.91 16.74
CA ALA A 248 3.49 4.89 17.78
C ALA A 248 4.33 3.72 17.25
N TYR A 249 4.05 3.25 16.05
CA TYR A 249 4.87 2.24 15.38
C TYR A 249 6.31 2.72 15.15
N ALA A 250 6.46 3.93 14.62
CA ALA A 250 7.78 4.49 14.33
C ALA A 250 8.67 4.62 15.57
N GLU A 251 8.09 4.98 16.72
CA GLU A 251 8.83 5.01 18.00
C GLU A 251 9.30 3.61 18.41
N LYS A 252 8.45 2.58 18.28
CA LYS A 252 8.84 1.19 18.53
C LYS A 252 9.96 0.75 17.58
N ALA A 253 9.82 1.04 16.30
CA ALA A 253 10.78 0.63 15.28
C ALA A 253 12.15 1.31 15.48
N LYS A 254 12.18 2.62 15.80
CA LYS A 254 13.41 3.34 16.18
C LYS A 254 14.06 2.77 17.43
N ALA A 255 13.26 2.48 18.46
CA ALA A 255 13.76 1.86 19.69
C ALA A 255 14.36 0.47 19.44
N ALA A 256 13.85 -0.27 18.46
CA ALA A 256 14.41 -1.55 18.00
C ALA A 256 15.64 -1.42 17.09
N GLY A 257 16.03 -0.18 16.71
CA GLY A 257 17.22 0.09 15.90
C GLY A 257 16.94 0.30 14.40
N ASP A 258 15.68 0.37 13.98
CA ASP A 258 15.33 0.65 12.59
C ASP A 258 15.50 2.13 12.21
N ARG A 259 15.75 2.36 10.92
CA ARG A 259 15.74 3.69 10.31
C ARG A 259 14.34 4.04 9.83
N VAL A 260 13.64 4.86 10.61
CA VAL A 260 12.26 5.27 10.31
C VAL A 260 12.15 6.78 10.18
N ARG A 261 11.52 7.24 9.10
CA ARG A 261 11.11 8.63 8.91
C ARG A 261 9.59 8.71 8.92
N VAL A 262 9.06 9.67 9.66
CA VAL A 262 7.63 9.93 9.75
C VAL A 262 7.33 11.25 9.07
N SER A 263 6.24 11.32 8.31
CA SER A 263 5.70 12.59 7.81
C SER A 263 4.18 12.56 7.79
N ASN A 264 3.58 13.73 8.03
CA ASN A 264 2.14 13.91 8.06
C ASN A 264 1.75 15.07 7.11
N PRO A 265 1.77 14.84 5.79
CA PRO A 265 1.37 15.86 4.83
C PRO A 265 -0.11 16.22 4.98
N PRO A 266 -0.53 17.42 4.55
CA PRO A 266 -1.95 17.75 4.48
C PRO A 266 -2.69 16.76 3.58
N GLY A 267 -3.82 16.25 4.05
CA GLY A 267 -4.66 15.30 3.31
C GLY A 267 -5.30 14.26 4.20
N ASN A 268 -6.32 13.60 3.66
CA ASN A 268 -7.03 12.50 4.28
C ASN A 268 -6.61 11.16 3.65
N HIS A 269 -7.28 10.07 4.07
CA HIS A 269 -6.99 8.69 3.62
C HIS A 269 -7.05 8.48 2.10
N VAL A 270 -7.92 9.21 1.38
CA VAL A 270 -8.04 9.15 -0.09
C VAL A 270 -6.91 9.92 -0.76
N GLU A 271 -6.58 11.09 -0.21
CA GLU A 271 -5.60 12.02 -0.78
C GLU A 271 -4.18 11.46 -0.75
N GLU A 272 -3.91 10.46 0.08
CA GLU A 272 -2.63 9.76 0.16
C GLU A 272 -2.30 8.93 -1.10
N VAL A 273 -3.31 8.62 -1.93
CA VAL A 273 -3.15 7.87 -3.18
C VAL A 273 -3.72 8.60 -4.39
N ALA A 274 -4.07 9.87 -4.23
CA ALA A 274 -4.73 10.68 -5.25
C ALA A 274 -3.75 11.69 -5.89
N PRO A 275 -3.27 11.47 -7.13
CA PRO A 275 -2.40 12.42 -7.84
C PRO A 275 -2.97 13.85 -7.88
N GLY A 276 -2.10 14.85 -7.71
CA GLY A 276 -2.47 16.26 -7.67
C GLY A 276 -2.95 16.74 -6.30
N THR A 277 -2.86 15.91 -5.26
CA THR A 277 -3.03 16.33 -3.86
C THR A 277 -1.67 16.56 -3.20
N PRO A 278 -1.56 17.47 -2.21
CA PRO A 278 -0.30 17.69 -1.50
C PRO A 278 0.28 16.42 -0.85
N SER A 279 -0.59 15.53 -0.34
CA SER A 279 -0.18 14.27 0.29
C SER A 279 0.48 13.33 -0.71
N TRP A 280 -0.21 13.03 -1.81
CA TRP A 280 0.36 12.14 -2.83
C TRP A 280 1.58 12.76 -3.52
N ASP A 281 1.55 14.02 -3.91
CA ASP A 281 2.63 14.65 -4.67
C ASP A 281 3.94 14.67 -3.88
N ALA A 282 3.89 14.91 -2.56
CA ALA A 282 5.04 14.78 -1.68
C ALA A 282 5.56 13.34 -1.60
N THR A 283 4.64 12.38 -1.50
CA THR A 283 4.94 10.95 -1.48
C THR A 283 5.56 10.47 -2.79
N ALA A 284 4.98 10.83 -3.93
CA ALA A 284 5.50 10.47 -5.25
C ALA A 284 6.91 11.03 -5.49
N ALA A 285 7.17 12.28 -5.07
CA ALA A 285 8.50 12.86 -5.13
C ALA A 285 9.52 12.11 -4.23
N LEU A 286 9.11 11.64 -3.07
CA LEU A 286 9.92 10.78 -2.21
C LEU A 286 10.21 9.44 -2.88
N ILE A 287 9.19 8.74 -3.37
CA ILE A 287 9.33 7.46 -4.07
C ILE A 287 10.28 7.58 -5.25
N GLN A 288 10.16 8.65 -6.03
CA GLN A 288 11.04 8.91 -7.18
C GLN A 288 12.52 9.05 -6.77
N ARG A 289 12.81 9.66 -5.62
CA ARG A 289 14.20 9.74 -5.09
C ARG A 289 14.68 8.39 -4.57
N LEU A 290 13.81 7.59 -3.99
CA LEU A 290 14.17 6.28 -3.44
C LEU A 290 14.41 5.22 -4.52
N ALA A 291 13.69 5.27 -5.63
CA ALA A 291 13.75 4.28 -6.71
C ALA A 291 14.91 4.53 -7.71
N ARG A 292 15.41 5.75 -7.78
CA ARG A 292 16.57 6.13 -8.61
C ARG A 292 17.88 5.95 -7.86
#